data_a79ce70ba55ac9cbd1665f5e1e936dbe
#
_entry.id   a79ce70ba55ac9cbd1665f5e1e936dbe
#
_cell.length_a   1.000
_cell.length_b   1.000
_cell.length_c   1.000
_cell.angle_alpha   90.00
_cell.angle_beta   90.00
_cell.angle_gamma   90.00
#
_symmetry.space_group_name_H-M   'P 1'
#
loop_
_entity.id
_entity.type
_entity.pdbx_description
1 polymer ?
#
loop_
_entity_poly.entity_id
_entity_poly.type
_entity_poly.pdbx_seq_one_letter_code
_entity_poly.pdbx_strand_id
1 'polypeptide(L)'
;MSPDFAKKIIFILILLSFSALSAEKKFRVIIDPGHGGTNAGAVEGNIVEKELTLALSAKIRAFFKKHPNPNVEIIFTRSDDVSMSIKERVEFIEERLPDLFISIHFNSQKILTTNRGFEIYYPSDFVSKDLASTALFYDKVNKSFYYGSVFRDLYFKANLHTTWKLPLNMFSQKYNFGLFDDTTVPGLLLEIAYITSQEDRACIENPVFKADVAWYIYDAIIKIANKNSELKQ
;
A
#
# COMPACT_ATOMS: atom_id res chain seq x y z
N MET A 1 47.88 -34.08 14.98
CA MET A 1 47.10 -33.43 13.90
C MET A 1 48.09 -32.64 13.07
N SER A 2 48.21 -32.95 11.78
CA SER A 2 49.21 -32.29 10.95
C SER A 2 48.84 -30.80 10.74
N PRO A 3 49.82 -29.87 10.61
CA PRO A 3 49.57 -28.47 10.37
C PRO A 3 48.74 -28.19 9.15
N ASP A 4 48.79 -29.07 8.16
CA ASP A 4 47.98 -28.96 6.93
C ASP A 4 46.50 -29.33 7.13
N PHE A 5 46.20 -30.21 8.06
CA PHE A 5 44.84 -30.55 8.44
C PHE A 5 44.13 -29.40 9.16
N ALA A 6 44.87 -28.74 10.08
CA ALA A 6 44.39 -27.58 10.79
C ALA A 6 44.13 -26.40 9.82
N LYS A 7 45.04 -26.13 8.86
CA LYS A 7 44.87 -25.12 7.82
C LYS A 7 43.67 -25.38 6.93
N LYS A 8 43.40 -26.63 6.54
CA LYS A 8 42.20 -27.02 5.73
C LYS A 8 40.91 -26.78 6.53
N ILE A 9 40.86 -27.09 7.82
CA ILE A 9 39.69 -26.85 8.67
C ILE A 9 39.42 -25.36 8.80
N ILE A 10 40.46 -24.54 9.03
CA ILE A 10 40.33 -23.09 9.12
C ILE A 10 39.84 -22.51 7.79
N PHE A 11 40.34 -22.97 6.66
CA PHE A 11 39.90 -22.49 5.34
C PHE A 11 38.45 -22.87 5.03
N ILE A 12 37.98 -24.07 5.43
CA ILE A 12 36.58 -24.49 5.30
C ILE A 12 35.68 -23.68 6.24
N LEU A 13 36.10 -23.38 7.46
CA LEU A 13 35.35 -22.54 8.39
C LEU A 13 35.24 -21.09 7.90
N ILE A 14 36.26 -20.54 7.27
CA ILE A 14 36.24 -19.20 6.64
C ILE A 14 35.31 -19.20 5.43
N LEU A 15 35.29 -20.25 4.60
CA LEU A 15 34.37 -20.37 3.47
C LEU A 15 32.91 -20.53 3.93
N LEU A 16 32.68 -21.22 5.05
CA LEU A 16 31.34 -21.35 5.64
C LEU A 16 30.85 -20.07 6.31
N SER A 17 31.76 -19.23 6.82
CA SER A 17 31.40 -17.92 7.40
C SER A 17 31.12 -16.86 6.33
N PHE A 18 31.60 -17.01 5.10
CA PHE A 18 31.30 -16.11 3.97
C PHE A 18 29.97 -16.43 3.25
N SER A 19 29.37 -17.57 3.54
CA SER A 19 28.06 -17.96 2.95
C SER A 19 26.87 -17.65 3.86
N ALA A 20 27.03 -16.87 4.93
CA ALA A 20 25.91 -16.11 5.48
C ALA A 20 25.60 -14.97 4.49
N LEU A 21 25.12 -15.36 3.30
CA LEU A 21 24.50 -14.45 2.33
C LEU A 21 23.37 -13.76 3.10
N SER A 22 23.60 -12.52 3.51
CA SER A 22 22.56 -11.70 4.12
C SER A 22 21.37 -11.77 3.18
N ALA A 23 20.31 -12.47 3.58
CA ALA A 23 19.10 -12.49 2.79
C ALA A 23 18.69 -11.02 2.59
N GLU A 24 18.71 -10.59 1.34
CA GLU A 24 18.43 -9.19 1.01
C GLU A 24 17.06 -8.84 1.60
N LYS A 25 17.01 -7.78 2.41
CA LYS A 25 15.77 -7.38 3.11
C LYS A 25 14.71 -7.07 2.05
N LYS A 26 13.66 -7.87 1.98
CA LYS A 26 12.53 -7.65 1.07
C LYS A 26 11.86 -6.31 1.37
N PHE A 27 11.39 -5.66 0.31
CA PHE A 27 10.52 -4.50 0.43
C PHE A 27 9.16 -4.97 0.94
N ARG A 28 8.84 -4.63 2.19
CA ARG A 28 7.61 -5.08 2.85
C ARG A 28 6.49 -4.08 2.63
N VAL A 29 5.35 -4.56 2.12
CA VAL A 29 4.15 -3.76 1.89
C VAL A 29 2.98 -4.36 2.67
N ILE A 30 2.26 -3.50 3.39
CA ILE A 30 0.98 -3.85 3.99
C ILE A 30 -0.15 -3.23 3.17
N ILE A 31 -1.08 -4.06 2.72
CA ILE A 31 -2.36 -3.63 2.15
C ILE A 31 -3.41 -3.67 3.27
N ASP A 32 -4.07 -2.55 3.46
CA ASP A 32 -5.13 -2.40 4.44
C ASP A 32 -6.47 -2.19 3.73
N PRO A 33 -7.29 -3.25 3.54
CA PRO A 33 -8.65 -3.09 3.05
C PRO A 33 -9.48 -2.34 4.09
N GLY A 34 -9.93 -1.12 3.77
CA GLY A 34 -10.71 -0.30 4.68
C GLY A 34 -11.98 -0.98 5.17
N HIS A 35 -12.50 -0.55 6.34
CA HIS A 35 -13.72 -1.07 6.97
C HIS A 35 -13.66 -2.58 7.28
N GLY A 36 -14.83 -3.23 7.41
CA GLY A 36 -14.96 -4.67 7.67
C GLY A 36 -15.84 -5.00 8.86
N GLY A 37 -16.41 -6.21 8.88
CA GLY A 37 -17.29 -6.69 9.93
C GLY A 37 -18.51 -5.76 10.13
N THR A 38 -18.65 -5.20 11.32
CA THR A 38 -19.75 -4.28 11.67
C THR A 38 -19.60 -2.88 11.05
N ASN A 39 -18.41 -2.50 10.60
CA ASN A 39 -18.18 -1.24 9.90
C ASN A 39 -18.34 -1.46 8.38
N ALA A 40 -19.49 -1.11 7.85
CA ALA A 40 -19.80 -1.24 6.43
C ALA A 40 -19.02 -0.26 5.53
N GLY A 41 -18.51 0.86 6.09
CA GLY A 41 -18.08 2.00 5.30
C GLY A 41 -19.26 2.70 4.66
N ALA A 42 -19.04 3.34 3.53
CA ALA A 42 -20.09 3.95 2.74
C ALA A 42 -20.98 2.89 2.07
N VAL A 43 -22.27 3.22 1.95
CA VAL A 43 -23.28 2.34 1.33
C VAL A 43 -24.12 3.16 0.35
N GLU A 44 -24.24 2.69 -0.88
CA GLU A 44 -25.10 3.29 -1.91
C GLU A 44 -25.81 2.19 -2.69
N GLY A 45 -27.12 2.07 -2.50
CA GLY A 45 -27.90 0.96 -3.03
C GLY A 45 -27.39 -0.40 -2.56
N ASN A 46 -26.99 -1.24 -3.49
CA ASN A 46 -26.38 -2.57 -3.20
C ASN A 46 -24.86 -2.53 -3.11
N ILE A 47 -24.24 -1.37 -3.19
CA ILE A 47 -22.78 -1.21 -3.13
C ILE A 47 -22.39 -0.93 -1.69
N VAL A 48 -21.51 -1.76 -1.11
CA VAL A 48 -21.00 -1.65 0.24
C VAL A 48 -19.48 -1.54 0.20
N GLU A 49 -18.93 -0.48 0.77
CA GLU A 49 -17.50 -0.17 0.66
C GLU A 49 -16.60 -1.29 1.20
N LYS A 50 -16.93 -1.86 2.36
CA LYS A 50 -16.12 -2.96 2.94
C LYS A 50 -15.99 -4.18 2.03
N GLU A 51 -16.99 -4.45 1.20
CA GLU A 51 -16.99 -5.56 0.25
C GLU A 51 -16.12 -5.22 -0.97
N LEU A 52 -16.19 -3.98 -1.44
CA LEU A 52 -15.35 -3.50 -2.54
C LEU A 52 -13.87 -3.52 -2.18
N THR A 53 -13.51 -3.03 -0.99
CA THR A 53 -12.13 -3.00 -0.51
C THR A 53 -11.56 -4.40 -0.33
N LEU A 54 -12.35 -5.32 0.22
CA LEU A 54 -11.97 -6.72 0.36
C LEU A 54 -11.80 -7.41 -0.99
N ALA A 55 -12.75 -7.21 -1.92
CA ALA A 55 -12.71 -7.81 -3.25
C ALA A 55 -11.51 -7.30 -4.08
N LEU A 56 -11.19 -6.01 -4.02
CA LEU A 56 -10.03 -5.44 -4.69
C LEU A 56 -8.72 -6.00 -4.10
N SER A 57 -8.63 -6.06 -2.77
CA SER A 57 -7.46 -6.62 -2.08
C SER A 57 -7.24 -8.10 -2.40
N ALA A 58 -8.32 -8.88 -2.55
CA ALA A 58 -8.23 -10.28 -2.99
C ALA A 58 -7.66 -10.40 -4.42
N LYS A 59 -7.99 -9.47 -5.32
CA LYS A 59 -7.42 -9.42 -6.67
C LYS A 59 -5.94 -9.02 -6.65
N ILE A 60 -5.54 -8.05 -5.83
CA ILE A 60 -4.13 -7.69 -5.64
C ILE A 60 -3.34 -8.91 -5.14
N ARG A 61 -3.86 -9.62 -4.13
CA ARG A 61 -3.25 -10.87 -3.63
C ARG A 61 -3.08 -11.92 -4.72
N ALA A 62 -4.10 -12.08 -5.59
CA ALA A 62 -4.05 -13.01 -6.70
C ALA A 62 -2.96 -12.65 -7.71
N PHE A 63 -2.71 -11.37 -7.99
CA PHE A 63 -1.62 -10.93 -8.84
C PHE A 63 -0.25 -11.25 -8.23
N PHE A 64 -0.02 -10.98 -6.95
CA PHE A 64 1.23 -11.35 -6.28
C PHE A 64 1.45 -12.86 -6.22
N LYS A 65 0.38 -13.66 -6.07
CA LYS A 65 0.47 -15.12 -6.15
C LYS A 65 0.83 -15.61 -7.56
N LYS A 66 0.27 -15.00 -8.59
CA LYS A 66 0.49 -15.39 -9.99
C LYS A 66 1.84 -14.88 -10.52
N HIS A 67 2.28 -13.72 -10.08
CA HIS A 67 3.50 -13.04 -10.50
C HIS A 67 4.34 -12.68 -9.26
N PRO A 68 4.94 -13.69 -8.59
CA PRO A 68 5.72 -13.43 -7.38
C PRO A 68 6.98 -12.63 -7.70
N ASN A 69 7.31 -11.68 -6.82
CA ASN A 69 8.59 -10.97 -6.86
C ASN A 69 9.40 -11.35 -5.61
N PRO A 70 10.61 -11.90 -5.74
CA PRO A 70 11.41 -12.34 -4.60
C PRO A 70 11.79 -11.21 -3.65
N ASN A 71 11.82 -9.96 -4.15
CA ASN A 71 12.22 -8.77 -3.40
C ASN A 71 11.04 -8.08 -2.70
N VAL A 72 9.82 -8.59 -2.85
CA VAL A 72 8.61 -8.03 -2.23
C VAL A 72 7.99 -9.03 -1.26
N GLU A 73 7.64 -8.53 -0.08
CA GLU A 73 6.79 -9.22 0.88
C GLU A 73 5.46 -8.44 0.99
N ILE A 74 4.35 -9.11 0.70
CA ILE A 74 3.01 -8.51 0.75
C ILE A 74 2.19 -9.10 1.90
N ILE A 75 1.66 -8.25 2.75
CA ILE A 75 0.86 -8.61 3.94
C ILE A 75 -0.46 -7.86 3.87
N PHE A 76 -1.53 -8.42 4.42
CA PHE A 76 -2.85 -7.82 4.44
C PHE A 76 -3.34 -7.71 5.88
N THR A 77 -3.92 -6.56 6.27
CA THR A 77 -4.48 -6.39 7.61
C THR A 77 -5.65 -7.33 7.84
N ARG A 78 -6.47 -7.56 6.82
CA ARG A 78 -7.55 -8.54 6.83
C ARG A 78 -7.67 -9.29 5.50
N SER A 79 -8.20 -10.49 5.56
CA SER A 79 -8.48 -11.35 4.40
C SER A 79 -9.93 -11.73 4.29
N ASP A 80 -10.68 -11.46 5.34
CA ASP A 80 -12.08 -11.81 5.53
C ASP A 80 -12.88 -10.58 5.98
N ASP A 81 -14.20 -10.71 6.06
CA ASP A 81 -15.09 -9.66 6.55
C ASP A 81 -15.10 -9.60 8.08
N VAL A 82 -13.98 -9.13 8.65
CA VAL A 82 -13.79 -8.97 10.10
C VAL A 82 -13.66 -7.50 10.46
N SER A 83 -14.13 -7.14 11.64
CA SER A 83 -13.94 -5.79 12.19
C SER A 83 -12.51 -5.59 12.64
N MET A 84 -11.94 -4.43 12.27
CA MET A 84 -10.68 -3.91 12.81
C MET A 84 -10.84 -2.43 13.08
N SER A 85 -10.58 -2.01 14.31
CA SER A 85 -10.50 -0.60 14.69
C SER A 85 -9.26 0.07 14.10
N ILE A 86 -9.25 1.40 14.07
CA ILE A 86 -8.05 2.16 13.64
C ILE A 86 -6.85 1.80 14.52
N LYS A 87 -7.04 1.68 15.83
CA LYS A 87 -5.98 1.30 16.76
C LYS A 87 -5.37 -0.07 16.43
N GLU A 88 -6.20 -1.10 16.19
CA GLU A 88 -5.73 -2.43 15.82
C GLU A 88 -4.98 -2.42 14.48
N ARG A 89 -5.39 -1.58 13.51
CA ARG A 89 -4.67 -1.41 12.25
C ARG A 89 -3.31 -0.75 12.45
N VAL A 90 -3.25 0.30 13.28
CA VAL A 90 -1.99 0.97 13.65
C VAL A 90 -1.04 -0.02 14.33
N GLU A 91 -1.50 -0.75 15.35
CA GLU A 91 -0.71 -1.77 16.04
C GLU A 91 -0.20 -2.85 15.06
N PHE A 92 -1.07 -3.34 14.18
CA PHE A 92 -0.70 -4.32 13.15
C PHE A 92 0.40 -3.80 12.21
N ILE A 93 0.34 -2.53 11.81
CA ILE A 93 1.30 -1.88 10.92
C ILE A 93 2.64 -1.65 11.66
N GLU A 94 2.59 -1.05 12.85
CA GLU A 94 3.78 -0.71 13.64
C GLU A 94 4.56 -1.94 14.09
N GLU A 95 3.90 -3.03 14.48
CA GLU A 95 4.57 -4.29 14.83
C GLU A 95 5.36 -4.90 13.67
N ARG A 96 4.95 -4.64 12.43
CA ARG A 96 5.55 -5.24 11.23
C ARG A 96 6.52 -4.33 10.51
N LEU A 97 6.56 -3.05 10.86
CA LEU A 97 7.45 -2.04 10.31
C LEU A 97 7.62 -2.17 8.78
N PRO A 98 6.54 -2.01 7.98
CA PRO A 98 6.63 -2.11 6.54
C PRO A 98 7.41 -0.94 5.96
N ASP A 99 7.95 -1.12 4.75
CA ASP A 99 8.52 -0.02 3.97
C ASP A 99 7.42 0.89 3.37
N LEU A 100 6.19 0.36 3.24
CA LEU A 100 5.00 1.08 2.78
C LEU A 100 3.72 0.40 3.28
N PHE A 101 2.75 1.15 3.80
CA PHE A 101 1.37 0.66 3.87
C PHE A 101 0.46 1.38 2.87
N ILE A 102 -0.57 0.68 2.39
CA ILE A 102 -1.56 1.21 1.45
C ILE A 102 -2.94 0.87 1.97
N SER A 103 -3.66 1.88 2.45
CA SER A 103 -5.08 1.73 2.81
C SER A 103 -5.95 1.92 1.57
N ILE A 104 -6.89 1.01 1.35
CA ILE A 104 -7.77 0.98 0.19
C ILE A 104 -9.19 1.29 0.62
N HIS A 105 -9.77 2.30 -0.01
CA HIS A 105 -11.10 2.82 0.23
C HIS A 105 -11.87 3.09 -1.07
N PHE A 106 -13.17 3.33 -0.93
CA PHE A 106 -14.04 3.86 -1.97
C PHE A 106 -14.80 5.05 -1.41
N ASN A 107 -14.61 6.19 -2.04
CA ASN A 107 -15.09 7.46 -1.56
C ASN A 107 -16.62 7.60 -1.65
N SER A 108 -17.17 8.49 -0.82
CA SER A 108 -18.58 8.86 -0.85
C SER A 108 -18.78 10.31 -0.45
N GLN A 109 -19.81 10.95 -0.97
CA GLN A 109 -20.22 12.28 -0.57
C GLN A 109 -21.72 12.33 -0.28
N LYS A 110 -22.07 12.97 0.84
CA LYS A 110 -23.47 13.10 1.28
C LYS A 110 -24.25 14.20 0.55
N ILE A 111 -23.56 15.10 -0.16
CA ILE A 111 -24.15 16.22 -0.90
C ILE A 111 -23.97 15.91 -2.38
N LEU A 112 -24.99 16.21 -3.19
CA LEU A 112 -24.93 16.14 -4.65
C LEU A 112 -23.81 17.06 -5.18
N THR A 113 -22.60 16.52 -5.25
CA THR A 113 -21.44 17.18 -5.84
C THR A 113 -21.06 16.44 -7.11
N THR A 114 -20.34 17.12 -7.98
CA THR A 114 -19.77 16.54 -9.19
C THR A 114 -18.45 15.80 -8.93
N ASN A 115 -18.08 15.61 -7.65
CA ASN A 115 -16.82 14.94 -7.31
C ASN A 115 -16.88 13.48 -7.68
N ARG A 116 -15.83 13.05 -8.35
CA ARG A 116 -15.65 11.70 -8.85
C ARG A 116 -14.17 11.43 -9.07
N GLY A 117 -13.81 10.18 -9.23
CA GLY A 117 -12.48 9.82 -9.65
C GLY A 117 -11.66 9.09 -8.60
N PHE A 118 -10.41 8.87 -8.95
CA PHE A 118 -9.41 8.24 -8.11
C PHE A 118 -8.66 9.32 -7.31
N GLU A 119 -8.43 9.08 -6.02
CA GLU A 119 -7.68 10.01 -5.19
C GLU A 119 -6.56 9.28 -4.44
N ILE A 120 -5.40 9.93 -4.37
CA ILE A 120 -4.24 9.46 -3.62
C ILE A 120 -4.00 10.43 -2.48
N TYR A 121 -4.08 9.94 -1.24
CA TYR A 121 -3.74 10.71 -0.06
C TYR A 121 -2.42 10.22 0.52
N TYR A 122 -1.61 11.16 1.02
CA TYR A 122 -0.36 10.90 1.73
C TYR A 122 -0.25 11.80 2.97
N PRO A 123 0.51 11.40 4.01
CA PRO A 123 0.68 12.21 5.21
C PRO A 123 1.23 13.60 4.88
N SER A 124 0.72 14.64 5.55
CA SER A 124 1.26 15.98 5.45
C SER A 124 2.19 16.29 6.62
N ASP A 125 2.97 17.36 6.48
CA ASP A 125 3.82 17.93 7.53
C ASP A 125 3.02 18.65 8.64
N PHE A 126 1.69 18.70 8.53
CA PHE A 126 0.78 19.36 9.49
C PHE A 126 0.35 18.49 10.68
N VAL A 127 0.96 17.32 10.88
CA VAL A 127 0.57 16.37 11.94
C VAL A 127 1.22 16.74 13.28
N SER A 128 0.52 16.44 14.35
CA SER A 128 0.73 16.70 15.79
C SER A 128 2.13 17.21 16.20
N LYS A 129 2.14 18.29 16.95
CA LYS A 129 3.34 19.04 17.39
C LYS A 129 4.44 18.19 18.05
N ASP A 130 4.14 17.00 18.53
CA ASP A 130 5.10 16.17 19.29
C ASP A 130 5.95 15.25 18.39
N LEU A 131 5.46 14.86 17.20
CA LEU A 131 6.21 14.03 16.24
C LEU A 131 6.84 14.83 15.09
N ALA A 132 6.34 16.03 14.81
CA ALA A 132 6.72 16.85 13.66
C ALA A 132 8.19 17.31 13.64
N SER A 133 8.95 17.11 14.72
CA SER A 133 10.35 17.57 14.84
C SER A 133 11.39 16.48 14.62
N THR A 134 11.00 15.24 14.33
CA THR A 134 11.92 14.12 14.19
C THR A 134 12.30 13.84 12.73
N ALA A 135 13.56 13.46 12.50
CA ALA A 135 14.02 13.01 11.18
C ALA A 135 13.18 11.85 10.62
N LEU A 136 12.63 11.00 11.49
CA LEU A 136 11.76 9.90 11.14
C LEU A 136 10.43 10.37 10.53
N PHE A 137 9.86 11.44 11.06
CA PHE A 137 8.62 12.04 10.54
C PHE A 137 8.83 12.61 9.13
N TYR A 138 9.91 13.36 8.90
CA TYR A 138 10.22 13.89 7.57
C TYR A 138 10.51 12.78 6.57
N ASP A 139 11.18 11.69 6.97
CA ASP A 139 11.43 10.52 6.13
C ASP A 139 10.10 9.86 5.71
N LYS A 140 9.18 9.66 6.65
CA LYS A 140 7.83 9.15 6.40
C LYS A 140 7.09 10.00 5.36
N VAL A 141 7.00 11.32 5.56
CA VAL A 141 6.28 12.24 4.66
C VAL A 141 6.91 12.25 3.27
N ASN A 142 8.24 12.38 3.18
CA ASN A 142 8.96 12.43 1.91
C ASN A 142 8.82 11.11 1.12
N LYS A 143 8.94 9.97 1.79
CA LYS A 143 8.75 8.66 1.15
C LYS A 143 7.30 8.46 0.70
N SER A 144 6.33 8.84 1.52
CA SER A 144 4.92 8.75 1.15
C SER A 144 4.59 9.61 -0.07
N PHE A 145 5.08 10.85 -0.11
CA PHE A 145 4.94 11.71 -1.27
C PHE A 145 5.59 11.11 -2.53
N TYR A 146 6.82 10.60 -2.39
CA TYR A 146 7.51 9.93 -3.50
C TYR A 146 6.72 8.72 -4.02
N TYR A 147 6.25 7.84 -3.13
CA TYR A 147 5.46 6.68 -3.51
C TYR A 147 4.13 7.08 -4.16
N GLY A 148 3.45 8.07 -3.61
CA GLY A 148 2.25 8.65 -4.22
C GLY A 148 2.50 9.20 -5.62
N SER A 149 3.65 9.85 -5.84
CA SER A 149 4.05 10.35 -7.16
C SER A 149 4.28 9.23 -8.17
N VAL A 150 4.90 8.11 -7.75
CA VAL A 150 5.03 6.91 -8.60
C VAL A 150 3.66 6.34 -8.97
N PHE A 151 2.75 6.24 -8.00
CA PHE A 151 1.37 5.81 -8.25
C PHE A 151 0.68 6.74 -9.27
N ARG A 152 0.77 8.04 -9.09
CA ARG A 152 0.20 9.05 -10.02
C ARG A 152 0.74 8.87 -11.44
N ASP A 153 2.03 8.80 -11.60
CA ASP A 153 2.67 8.72 -12.92
C ASP A 153 2.30 7.41 -13.65
N LEU A 154 2.20 6.31 -12.91
CA LEU A 154 1.75 5.03 -13.44
C LEU A 154 0.26 5.00 -13.77
N TYR A 155 -0.58 5.75 -13.04
CA TYR A 155 -1.99 5.88 -13.34
C TYR A 155 -2.21 6.42 -14.74
N PHE A 156 -1.49 7.47 -15.10
CA PHE A 156 -1.54 8.04 -16.45
C PHE A 156 -0.92 7.11 -17.50
N LYS A 157 0.20 6.47 -17.17
CA LYS A 157 0.86 5.52 -18.08
C LYS A 157 0.00 4.29 -18.37
N ALA A 158 -0.75 3.81 -17.40
CA ALA A 158 -1.70 2.70 -17.55
C ALA A 158 -3.00 3.10 -18.28
N ASN A 159 -3.16 4.38 -18.64
CA ASN A 159 -4.35 4.93 -19.28
C ASN A 159 -5.66 4.73 -18.50
N LEU A 160 -5.62 4.56 -17.19
CA LEU A 160 -6.83 4.38 -16.38
C LEU A 160 -7.77 5.58 -16.50
N HIS A 161 -7.22 6.79 -16.60
CA HIS A 161 -7.99 8.02 -16.77
C HIS A 161 -8.76 8.09 -18.08
N THR A 162 -8.26 7.49 -19.17
CA THR A 162 -8.93 7.45 -20.48
C THR A 162 -9.84 6.25 -20.62
N THR A 163 -9.37 5.07 -20.22
CA THR A 163 -10.11 3.81 -20.32
C THR A 163 -11.39 3.85 -19.49
N TRP A 164 -11.30 4.37 -18.28
CA TRP A 164 -12.42 4.40 -17.33
C TRP A 164 -13.03 5.80 -17.19
N LYS A 165 -12.48 6.83 -17.89
CA LYS A 165 -12.87 8.24 -17.74
C LYS A 165 -12.86 8.68 -16.27
N LEU A 166 -11.91 8.16 -15.50
CA LEU A 166 -11.80 8.34 -14.07
C LEU A 166 -10.71 9.40 -13.81
N PRO A 167 -11.04 10.62 -13.39
CA PRO A 167 -10.03 11.63 -13.07
C PRO A 167 -9.18 11.21 -11.88
N LEU A 168 -7.94 11.67 -11.81
CA LEU A 168 -7.04 11.45 -10.68
C LEU A 168 -6.72 12.76 -9.98
N ASN A 169 -6.79 12.73 -8.67
CA ASN A 169 -6.29 13.78 -7.79
C ASN A 169 -5.29 13.22 -6.76
N MET A 170 -4.32 14.02 -6.36
CA MET A 170 -3.36 13.67 -5.32
C MET A 170 -3.31 14.77 -4.28
N PHE A 171 -3.50 14.41 -3.01
CA PHE A 171 -3.62 15.36 -1.91
C PHE A 171 -2.67 15.03 -0.76
N SER A 172 -2.03 16.05 -0.20
CA SER A 172 -1.52 15.94 1.16
C SER A 172 -2.69 15.97 2.12
N GLN A 173 -2.65 15.11 3.13
CA GLN A 173 -3.69 15.08 4.14
C GLN A 173 -3.70 16.38 4.95
N LYS A 174 -4.88 17.00 5.06
CA LYS A 174 -5.08 18.18 5.90
C LYS A 174 -5.84 17.92 7.21
N TYR A 175 -6.38 16.70 7.39
CA TYR A 175 -7.24 16.33 8.53
C TYR A 175 -6.92 14.91 9.00
N ASN A 176 -7.26 14.62 10.28
CA ASN A 176 -7.00 13.35 10.96
C ASN A 176 -7.52 12.12 10.17
N PHE A 177 -6.62 11.47 9.46
CA PHE A 177 -6.79 10.09 9.07
C PHE A 177 -5.99 9.24 10.06
N GLY A 178 -6.63 8.68 11.07
CA GLY A 178 -5.97 8.06 12.22
C GLY A 178 -4.80 7.12 11.88
N LEU A 179 -4.85 6.43 10.73
CA LEU A 179 -3.72 5.61 10.28
C LEU A 179 -2.45 6.43 9.98
N PHE A 180 -2.60 7.62 9.40
CA PHE A 180 -1.44 8.46 9.10
C PHE A 180 -0.89 9.14 10.36
N ASP A 181 -1.78 9.53 11.29
CA ASP A 181 -1.37 10.29 12.46
C ASP A 181 -0.64 9.40 13.47
N ASP A 182 -1.09 8.14 13.60
CA ASP A 182 -0.66 7.22 14.65
C ASP A 182 0.40 6.20 14.17
N THR A 183 0.83 6.23 12.89
CA THR A 183 1.90 5.37 12.38
C THR A 183 3.19 6.14 12.14
N THR A 184 4.33 5.45 12.25
CA THR A 184 5.67 6.02 11.99
C THR A 184 6.21 5.70 10.59
N VAL A 185 5.56 4.79 9.88
CA VAL A 185 5.98 4.27 8.58
C VAL A 185 5.33 5.01 7.40
N PRO A 186 5.95 5.01 6.20
CA PRO A 186 5.36 5.61 5.01
C PRO A 186 4.02 4.97 4.63
N GLY A 187 3.06 5.77 4.20
CA GLY A 187 1.73 5.29 3.85
C GLY A 187 1.01 6.07 2.76
N LEU A 188 0.11 5.39 2.07
CA LEU A 188 -0.84 5.96 1.14
C LEU A 188 -2.26 5.51 1.50
N LEU A 189 -3.24 6.38 1.28
CA LEU A 189 -4.64 6.00 1.24
C LEU A 189 -5.15 6.24 -0.19
N LEU A 190 -5.75 5.22 -0.77
CA LEU A 190 -6.28 5.24 -2.12
C LEU A 190 -7.80 5.19 -2.05
N GLU A 191 -8.45 6.27 -2.48
CA GLU A 191 -9.86 6.31 -2.77
C GLU A 191 -10.06 5.98 -4.26
N ILE A 192 -10.50 4.77 -4.52
CA ILE A 192 -10.47 4.19 -5.87
C ILE A 192 -11.49 4.85 -6.80
N ALA A 193 -12.67 5.16 -6.30
CA ALA A 193 -13.78 5.77 -7.01
C ALA A 193 -14.85 6.19 -6.02
N TYR A 194 -15.78 7.06 -6.43
CA TYR A 194 -16.90 7.50 -5.60
C TYR A 194 -18.12 6.60 -5.77
N ILE A 195 -18.55 5.91 -4.73
CA ILE A 195 -19.75 5.06 -4.78
C ILE A 195 -21.04 5.87 -4.95
N THR A 196 -21.01 7.17 -4.67
CA THR A 196 -22.12 8.11 -4.85
C THR A 196 -22.17 8.75 -6.23
N SER A 197 -21.11 8.65 -7.04
CA SER A 197 -21.08 9.11 -8.43
C SER A 197 -21.65 8.05 -9.36
N GLN A 198 -22.62 8.42 -10.19
CA GLN A 198 -23.23 7.49 -11.16
C GLN A 198 -22.20 6.96 -12.16
N GLU A 199 -21.29 7.82 -12.64
CA GLU A 199 -20.25 7.45 -13.59
C GLU A 199 -19.22 6.52 -12.98
N ASP A 200 -18.83 6.76 -11.74
CA ASP A 200 -17.85 5.93 -11.03
C ASP A 200 -18.47 4.59 -10.65
N ARG A 201 -19.77 4.54 -10.29
CA ARG A 201 -20.49 3.27 -10.09
C ARG A 201 -20.49 2.39 -11.33
N ALA A 202 -20.69 2.98 -12.51
CA ALA A 202 -20.63 2.21 -13.75
C ALA A 202 -19.23 1.57 -13.96
N CYS A 203 -18.16 2.21 -13.49
CA CYS A 203 -16.83 1.59 -13.45
C CYS A 203 -16.76 0.49 -12.39
N ILE A 204 -17.21 0.75 -11.16
CA ILE A 204 -17.16 -0.18 -10.02
C ILE A 204 -17.90 -1.49 -10.34
N GLU A 205 -19.04 -1.41 -11.01
CA GLU A 205 -19.86 -2.55 -11.41
C GLU A 205 -19.25 -3.37 -12.54
N ASN A 206 -18.35 -2.79 -13.32
CA ASN A 206 -17.65 -3.52 -14.38
C ASN A 206 -16.60 -4.48 -13.77
N PRO A 207 -16.68 -5.79 -14.08
CA PRO A 207 -15.76 -6.77 -13.50
C PRO A 207 -14.29 -6.57 -13.92
N VAL A 208 -14.05 -5.92 -15.07
CA VAL A 208 -12.69 -5.64 -15.58
C VAL A 208 -12.05 -4.50 -14.80
N PHE A 209 -12.81 -3.50 -14.38
CA PHE A 209 -12.30 -2.34 -13.65
C PHE A 209 -11.47 -2.73 -12.42
N LYS A 210 -12.03 -3.61 -11.56
CA LYS A 210 -11.31 -4.06 -10.36
C LYS A 210 -10.03 -4.86 -10.69
N ALA A 211 -9.99 -5.52 -11.85
CA ALA A 211 -8.79 -6.22 -12.28
C ALA A 211 -7.71 -5.24 -12.76
N ASP A 212 -8.10 -4.22 -13.54
CA ASP A 212 -7.19 -3.18 -14.03
C ASP A 212 -6.60 -2.37 -12.88
N VAL A 213 -7.42 -1.98 -11.90
CA VAL A 213 -6.96 -1.28 -10.71
C VAL A 213 -6.03 -2.16 -9.85
N ALA A 214 -6.35 -3.44 -9.69
CA ALA A 214 -5.49 -4.36 -8.93
C ALA A 214 -4.14 -4.58 -9.62
N TRP A 215 -4.12 -4.70 -10.95
CA TRP A 215 -2.89 -4.77 -11.74
C TRP A 215 -2.06 -3.48 -11.61
N TYR A 216 -2.70 -2.33 -11.70
CA TYR A 216 -2.06 -1.03 -11.52
C TYR A 216 -1.38 -0.91 -10.15
N ILE A 217 -2.08 -1.28 -9.07
CA ILE A 217 -1.53 -1.26 -7.70
C ILE A 217 -0.35 -2.23 -7.59
N TYR A 218 -0.48 -3.44 -8.13
CA TYR A 218 0.60 -4.42 -8.19
C TYR A 218 1.84 -3.85 -8.91
N ASP A 219 1.67 -3.29 -10.13
CA ASP A 219 2.76 -2.73 -10.93
C ASP A 219 3.46 -1.56 -10.20
N ALA A 220 2.70 -0.70 -9.52
CA ALA A 220 3.24 0.40 -8.74
C ALA A 220 4.11 -0.10 -7.58
N ILE A 221 3.65 -1.09 -6.84
CA ILE A 221 4.42 -1.70 -5.74
C ILE A 221 5.72 -2.30 -6.26
N ILE A 222 5.66 -3.06 -7.36
CA ILE A 222 6.86 -3.68 -7.96
C ILE A 222 7.89 -2.62 -8.37
N LYS A 223 7.44 -1.52 -8.99
CA LYS A 223 8.36 -0.44 -9.41
C LYS A 223 8.99 0.29 -8.25
N ILE A 224 8.22 0.56 -7.20
CA ILE A 224 8.75 1.15 -5.97
C ILE A 224 9.80 0.22 -5.34
N ALA A 225 9.50 -1.06 -5.21
CA ALA A 225 10.40 -2.05 -4.62
C ALA A 225 11.72 -2.17 -5.39
N ASN A 226 11.66 -2.26 -6.72
CA ASN A 226 12.83 -2.35 -7.58
C ASN A 226 13.72 -1.09 -7.45
N LYS A 227 13.09 0.10 -7.41
CA LYS A 227 13.83 1.36 -7.22
C LYS A 227 14.51 1.44 -5.86
N ASN A 228 13.87 0.94 -4.82
CA ASN A 228 14.46 0.89 -3.48
C ASN A 228 15.65 -0.08 -3.38
N SER A 229 15.67 -1.18 -4.15
CA SER A 229 16.83 -2.09 -4.19
C SER A 229 18.00 -1.49 -4.95
N GLU A 230 17.78 -0.74 -6.03
CA GLU A 230 18.84 -0.01 -6.75
C GLU A 230 19.56 1.04 -5.89
N LEU A 231 18.83 1.71 -4.98
CA LEU A 231 19.38 2.75 -4.11
C LEU A 231 20.20 2.20 -2.93
N LYS A 232 20.15 0.89 -2.68
CA LYS A 232 20.88 0.21 -1.60
C LYS A 232 22.18 -0.47 -2.09
N GLN A 233 22.42 -0.51 -3.38
CA GLN A 233 23.67 -0.98 -4.02
C GLN A 233 24.62 0.17 -4.27
#